data_005646fdedfc4ce0de282a2f4272829b
#
_entry.id   005646fdedfc4ce0de282a2f4272829b
#
_cell.length_a   1.000
_cell.length_b   1.000
_cell.length_c   1.000
_cell.angle_alpha   90.00
_cell.angle_beta   90.00
_cell.angle_gamma   90.00
#
_symmetry.space_group_name_H-M   'P 1'
#
loop_
_entity.id
_entity.type
_entity.pdbx_description
1 polymer ?
#
loop_
_entity_poly.entity_id
_entity_poly.type
_entity_poly.pdbx_seq_one_letter_code
_entity_poly.pdbx_strand_id
1 'polypeptide(L)'
;MMKKTVVMAVIGALAAGALVSGATIAFAQADVIKARQDNRKATGPEMRAIKAVIDAKGDLKEIGPHAAKLKELELAFDKMFPAGSDKGETKALPTVWSDMPGFQKASANASAAYDKLAMAAGSGDMAATAAAFGDVGKACGACHTTYRAKAN
;
A
#
# COMPACT_ATOMS: atom_id res chain seq x y z
N MET A 1 70.18 -29.79 -24.41
CA MET A 1 68.80 -29.70 -24.86
C MET A 1 68.01 -28.85 -23.87
N MET A 2 67.81 -27.62 -24.20
CA MET A 2 67.17 -26.62 -23.30
C MET A 2 65.68 -26.63 -23.49
N LYS A 3 64.88 -26.86 -22.44
CA LYS A 3 63.46 -26.69 -22.44
C LYS A 3 63.14 -25.26 -21.99
N LYS A 4 62.61 -24.46 -22.89
CA LYS A 4 62.10 -23.09 -22.60
C LYS A 4 60.71 -23.18 -21.97
N THR A 5 60.58 -22.75 -20.73
CA THR A 5 59.33 -22.59 -20.05
C THR A 5 58.69 -21.26 -20.44
N VAL A 6 57.55 -21.29 -21.09
CA VAL A 6 56.73 -20.09 -21.38
C VAL A 6 55.84 -19.85 -20.16
N VAL A 7 56.10 -18.74 -19.46
CA VAL A 7 55.18 -18.23 -18.45
C VAL A 7 54.22 -17.27 -19.13
N MET A 8 52.96 -17.67 -19.26
CA MET A 8 51.89 -16.83 -19.79
C MET A 8 51.21 -16.10 -18.62
N ALA A 9 51.41 -14.80 -18.57
CA ALA A 9 50.71 -13.92 -17.60
C ALA A 9 49.26 -13.76 -18.01
N VAL A 10 48.34 -14.17 -17.15
CA VAL A 10 46.92 -13.81 -17.22
C VAL A 10 46.70 -12.65 -16.27
N ILE A 11 46.67 -11.44 -16.79
CA ILE A 11 46.24 -10.24 -16.06
C ILE A 11 45.10 -9.62 -16.87
N GLY A 12 43.96 -9.42 -16.20
CA GLY A 12 42.98 -8.42 -16.59
C GLY A 12 41.65 -8.91 -17.07
N ALA A 13 40.66 -9.02 -16.17
CA ALA A 13 39.26 -8.70 -16.42
C ALA A 13 38.43 -8.83 -15.10
N LEU A 14 38.56 -7.88 -14.19
CA LEU A 14 37.70 -7.78 -13.03
C LEU A 14 37.47 -6.30 -12.66
N ALA A 15 36.74 -5.58 -13.51
CA ALA A 15 36.28 -4.22 -13.17
C ALA A 15 35.07 -3.75 -14.01
N ALA A 16 34.04 -4.58 -14.21
CA ALA A 16 32.83 -4.14 -14.92
C ALA A 16 31.50 -4.57 -14.25
N GLY A 17 31.53 -5.08 -13.03
CA GLY A 17 30.35 -5.66 -12.36
C GLY A 17 29.57 -4.76 -11.39
N ALA A 18 30.05 -3.56 -11.05
CA ALA A 18 29.50 -2.79 -9.93
C ALA A 18 28.48 -1.69 -10.27
N LEU A 19 28.27 -1.33 -11.52
CA LEU A 19 27.41 -0.19 -11.93
C LEU A 19 25.97 -0.58 -12.32
N VAL A 20 25.69 -1.86 -12.54
CA VAL A 20 24.34 -2.30 -12.97
C VAL A 20 23.36 -2.46 -11.81
N SER A 21 23.83 -2.68 -10.57
CA SER A 21 22.97 -2.94 -9.43
C SER A 21 22.19 -1.72 -8.94
N GLY A 22 22.73 -0.50 -9.04
CA GLY A 22 22.09 0.71 -8.51
C GLY A 22 20.87 1.16 -9.30
N ALA A 23 20.94 1.08 -10.63
CA ALA A 23 19.85 1.52 -11.50
C ALA A 23 18.63 0.58 -11.41
N THR A 24 18.83 -0.72 -11.38
CA THR A 24 17.74 -1.72 -11.28
C THR A 24 16.99 -1.62 -9.96
N ILE A 25 17.69 -1.35 -8.85
CA ILE A 25 17.06 -1.14 -7.53
C ILE A 25 16.22 0.14 -7.54
N ALA A 26 16.71 1.23 -8.11
CA ALA A 26 15.98 2.49 -8.17
C ALA A 26 14.68 2.39 -9.00
N PHE A 27 14.70 1.70 -10.14
CA PHE A 27 13.50 1.46 -10.95
C PHE A 27 12.49 0.59 -10.21
N ALA A 28 12.90 -0.51 -9.61
CA ALA A 28 12.00 -1.37 -8.83
C ALA A 28 11.35 -0.62 -7.65
N GLN A 29 12.07 0.31 -7.05
CA GLN A 29 11.58 1.16 -5.96
C GLN A 29 10.54 2.17 -6.44
N ALA A 30 10.77 2.83 -7.59
CA ALA A 30 9.82 3.75 -8.20
C ALA A 30 8.52 3.04 -8.59
N ASP A 31 8.60 1.82 -9.13
CA ASP A 31 7.43 1.00 -9.49
C ASP A 31 6.59 0.62 -8.28
N VAL A 32 7.24 0.24 -7.17
CA VAL A 32 6.54 -0.06 -5.91
C VAL A 32 5.85 1.17 -5.33
N ILE A 33 6.50 2.35 -5.36
CA ILE A 33 5.90 3.60 -4.90
C ILE A 33 4.68 3.95 -5.77
N LYS A 34 4.82 3.83 -7.10
CA LYS A 34 3.71 4.06 -8.03
C LYS A 34 2.55 3.12 -7.76
N ALA A 35 2.80 1.83 -7.58
CA ALA A 35 1.77 0.85 -7.26
C ALA A 35 1.01 1.20 -5.97
N ARG A 36 1.70 1.64 -4.91
CA ARG A 36 1.08 2.16 -3.68
C ARG A 36 0.17 3.36 -3.94
N GLN A 37 0.64 4.32 -4.75
CA GLN A 37 -0.12 5.52 -5.09
C GLN A 37 -1.37 5.16 -5.89
N ASP A 38 -1.25 4.29 -6.88
CA ASP A 38 -2.37 3.87 -7.73
C ASP A 38 -3.40 3.07 -6.93
N ASN A 39 -2.96 2.18 -6.05
CA ASN A 39 -3.84 1.48 -5.11
C ASN A 39 -4.64 2.48 -4.25
N ARG A 40 -3.98 3.48 -3.66
CA ARG A 40 -4.70 4.49 -2.83
C ARG A 40 -5.59 5.42 -3.64
N LYS A 41 -5.25 5.74 -4.90
CA LYS A 41 -6.15 6.47 -5.80
C LYS A 41 -7.44 5.69 -6.07
N ALA A 42 -7.37 4.37 -6.17
CA ALA A 42 -8.53 3.51 -6.40
C ALA A 42 -9.52 3.49 -5.21
N THR A 43 -9.09 3.84 -3.99
CA THR A 43 -10.01 3.89 -2.83
C THR A 43 -10.99 5.07 -2.90
N GLY A 44 -10.59 6.17 -3.52
CA GLY A 44 -11.40 7.40 -3.56
C GLY A 44 -12.76 7.25 -4.22
N PRO A 45 -12.86 6.67 -5.42
CA PRO A 45 -14.15 6.39 -6.08
C PRO A 45 -15.08 5.53 -5.22
N GLU A 46 -14.56 4.47 -4.60
CA GLU A 46 -15.34 3.55 -3.76
C GLU A 46 -15.93 4.28 -2.53
N MET A 47 -15.11 5.06 -1.84
CA MET A 47 -15.57 5.85 -0.70
C MET A 47 -16.63 6.88 -1.09
N ARG A 48 -16.50 7.51 -2.27
CA ARG A 48 -17.51 8.47 -2.77
C ARG A 48 -18.82 7.78 -3.14
N ALA A 49 -18.77 6.61 -3.76
CA ALA A 49 -19.97 5.83 -4.09
C ALA A 49 -20.75 5.45 -2.83
N ILE A 50 -20.08 4.93 -1.79
CA ILE A 50 -20.70 4.62 -0.51
C ILE A 50 -21.35 5.86 0.10
N LYS A 51 -20.60 6.98 0.14
CA LYS A 51 -21.12 8.24 0.67
C LYS A 51 -22.36 8.72 -0.09
N ALA A 52 -22.37 8.62 -1.41
CA ALA A 52 -23.50 9.03 -2.24
C ALA A 52 -24.78 8.21 -1.93
N VAL A 53 -24.65 6.90 -1.75
CA VAL A 53 -25.78 6.03 -1.34
C VAL A 53 -26.34 6.46 0.03
N ILE A 54 -25.47 6.71 1.00
CA ILE A 54 -25.86 7.13 2.35
C ILE A 54 -26.55 8.51 2.32
N ASP A 55 -25.96 9.49 1.63
CA ASP A 55 -26.49 10.85 1.54
C ASP A 55 -27.86 10.90 0.84
N ALA A 56 -28.02 10.09 -0.22
CA ALA A 56 -29.27 9.98 -0.97
C ALA A 56 -30.32 9.10 -0.25
N LYS A 57 -29.97 8.45 0.86
CA LYS A 57 -30.78 7.39 1.49
C LYS A 57 -31.21 6.31 0.49
N GLY A 58 -30.28 5.94 -0.40
CA GLY A 58 -30.46 4.99 -1.48
C GLY A 58 -30.49 3.53 -1.02
N ASP A 59 -30.39 2.60 -1.98
CA ASP A 59 -30.36 1.17 -1.69
C ASP A 59 -29.03 0.77 -1.06
N LEU A 60 -29.05 0.41 0.23
CA LEU A 60 -27.88 0.00 0.98
C LEU A 60 -27.17 -1.24 0.43
N LYS A 61 -27.86 -2.05 -0.38
CA LYS A 61 -27.24 -3.23 -1.03
C LYS A 61 -26.12 -2.84 -1.98
N GLU A 62 -26.14 -1.62 -2.52
CA GLU A 62 -25.09 -1.10 -3.38
C GLU A 62 -23.76 -0.91 -2.64
N ILE A 63 -23.77 -0.76 -1.32
CA ILE A 63 -22.57 -0.53 -0.49
C ILE A 63 -21.70 -1.77 -0.38
N GLY A 64 -22.28 -2.95 -0.35
CA GLY A 64 -21.55 -4.20 -0.14
C GLY A 64 -20.37 -4.41 -1.10
N PRO A 65 -20.57 -4.32 -2.42
CA PRO A 65 -19.51 -4.44 -3.42
C PRO A 65 -18.38 -3.40 -3.23
N HIS A 66 -18.72 -2.15 -2.92
CA HIS A 66 -17.75 -1.08 -2.68
C HIS A 66 -16.92 -1.33 -1.42
N ALA A 67 -17.55 -1.77 -0.33
CA ALA A 67 -16.87 -2.12 0.90
C ALA A 67 -15.92 -3.32 0.71
N ALA A 68 -16.36 -4.34 -0.05
CA ALA A 68 -15.52 -5.48 -0.41
C ALA A 68 -14.30 -5.04 -1.24
N LYS A 69 -14.48 -4.12 -2.20
CA LYS A 69 -13.38 -3.57 -3.01
C LYS A 69 -12.39 -2.77 -2.17
N LEU A 70 -12.87 -1.97 -1.22
CA LEU A 70 -12.00 -1.25 -0.28
C LEU A 70 -11.16 -2.22 0.55
N LYS A 71 -11.74 -3.30 1.05
CA LYS A 71 -11.01 -4.34 1.78
C LYS A 71 -9.96 -5.02 0.91
N GLU A 72 -10.29 -5.39 -0.33
CA GLU A 72 -9.34 -5.95 -1.29
C GLU A 72 -8.13 -5.03 -1.49
N LEU A 73 -8.40 -3.73 -1.72
CA LEU A 73 -7.36 -2.71 -1.89
C LEU A 73 -6.49 -2.57 -0.64
N GLU A 74 -7.08 -2.65 0.57
CA GLU A 74 -6.35 -2.57 1.83
C GLU A 74 -5.42 -3.76 2.02
N LEU A 75 -5.91 -4.98 1.82
CA LEU A 75 -5.11 -6.22 1.92
C LEU A 75 -3.98 -6.28 0.89
N ALA A 76 -4.18 -5.71 -0.29
CA ALA A 76 -3.13 -5.58 -1.29
C ALA A 76 -2.10 -4.53 -0.86
N PHE A 77 -2.55 -3.39 -0.33
CA PHE A 77 -1.70 -2.28 0.10
C PHE A 77 -0.72 -2.68 1.20
N ASP A 78 -1.18 -3.45 2.17
CA ASP A 78 -0.37 -3.94 3.29
C ASP A 78 0.92 -4.66 2.83
N LYS A 79 0.90 -5.28 1.66
CA LYS A 79 2.02 -6.03 1.06
C LYS A 79 2.97 -5.18 0.22
N MET A 80 2.68 -3.88 0.04
CA MET A 80 3.42 -3.01 -0.87
C MET A 80 4.59 -2.25 -0.20
N PHE A 81 5.09 -2.71 0.95
CA PHE A 81 6.14 -2.04 1.72
C PHE A 81 7.37 -2.93 1.95
N PRO A 82 8.01 -3.46 0.88
CA PRO A 82 9.24 -4.21 1.05
C PRO A 82 10.35 -3.34 1.63
N ALA A 83 11.34 -3.97 2.26
CA ALA A 83 12.51 -3.28 2.77
C ALA A 83 13.19 -2.46 1.66
N GLY A 84 13.64 -1.25 1.99
CA GLY A 84 14.30 -0.34 1.04
C GLY A 84 13.34 0.44 0.13
N SER A 85 12.01 0.29 0.24
CA SER A 85 11.05 1.07 -0.56
C SER A 85 10.55 2.35 0.14
N ASP A 86 11.37 2.88 1.04
CA ASP A 86 11.12 4.09 1.82
C ASP A 86 11.69 5.38 1.16
N LYS A 87 12.46 5.24 0.09
CA LYS A 87 13.11 6.35 -0.61
C LYS A 87 12.34 6.72 -1.90
N GLY A 88 12.32 8.02 -2.23
CA GLY A 88 11.69 8.54 -3.45
C GLY A 88 10.42 9.34 -3.16
N GLU A 89 9.62 9.59 -4.20
CA GLU A 89 8.39 10.41 -4.15
C GLU A 89 7.25 9.67 -3.44
N THR A 90 7.34 9.54 -2.12
CA THR A 90 6.37 8.84 -1.29
C THR A 90 5.85 9.73 -0.15
N LYS A 91 4.60 9.51 0.26
CA LYS A 91 4.03 10.07 1.49
C LYS A 91 4.08 9.07 2.66
N ALA A 92 4.58 7.86 2.46
CA ALA A 92 4.80 6.92 3.56
C ALA A 92 5.91 7.44 4.47
N LEU A 93 5.66 7.49 5.76
CA LEU A 93 6.66 7.88 6.76
C LEU A 93 7.61 6.70 7.06
N PRO A 94 8.84 6.96 7.50
CA PRO A 94 9.78 5.90 7.92
C PRO A 94 9.20 4.97 8.99
N THR A 95 8.23 5.44 9.78
CA THR A 95 7.53 4.66 10.80
C THR A 95 6.83 3.42 10.24
N VAL A 96 6.45 3.39 8.95
CA VAL A 96 5.92 2.18 8.31
C VAL A 96 6.90 1.01 8.45
N TRP A 97 8.20 1.24 8.23
CA TRP A 97 9.23 0.20 8.26
C TRP A 97 9.80 -0.03 9.64
N SER A 98 9.86 1.02 10.49
CA SER A 98 10.38 0.88 11.86
C SER A 98 9.35 0.30 12.83
N ASP A 99 8.04 0.39 12.50
CA ASP A 99 6.92 -0.19 13.27
C ASP A 99 5.97 -0.96 12.36
N MET A 100 6.51 -1.90 11.60
CA MET A 100 5.72 -2.74 10.69
C MET A 100 4.56 -3.48 11.39
N PRO A 101 4.71 -4.04 12.61
CA PRO A 101 3.58 -4.64 13.31
C PRO A 101 2.45 -3.65 13.61
N GLY A 102 2.75 -2.43 14.01
CA GLY A 102 1.76 -1.37 14.24
C GLY A 102 1.09 -0.93 12.94
N PHE A 103 1.84 -0.80 11.84
CA PHE A 103 1.30 -0.51 10.52
C PHE A 103 0.31 -1.60 10.06
N GLN A 104 0.69 -2.87 10.16
CA GLN A 104 -0.17 -4.00 9.81
C GLN A 104 -1.42 -4.07 10.69
N LYS A 105 -1.30 -3.74 11.98
CA LYS A 105 -2.47 -3.65 12.87
C LYS A 105 -3.42 -2.52 12.43
N ALA A 106 -2.90 -1.36 12.02
CA ALA A 106 -3.72 -0.28 11.49
C ALA A 106 -4.46 -0.67 10.20
N SER A 107 -3.79 -1.39 9.29
CA SER A 107 -4.39 -1.97 8.08
C SER A 107 -5.49 -2.99 8.41
N ALA A 108 -5.22 -3.89 9.36
CA ALA A 108 -6.23 -4.86 9.83
C ALA A 108 -7.46 -4.19 10.44
N ASN A 109 -7.28 -3.09 11.19
CA ASN A 109 -8.38 -2.31 11.74
C ASN A 109 -9.23 -1.67 10.63
N ALA A 110 -8.61 -1.14 9.57
CA ALA A 110 -9.33 -0.61 8.41
C ALA A 110 -10.11 -1.72 7.69
N SER A 111 -9.49 -2.87 7.47
CA SER A 111 -10.17 -4.04 6.87
C SER A 111 -11.38 -4.49 7.69
N ALA A 112 -11.26 -4.54 9.01
CA ALA A 112 -12.37 -4.87 9.91
C ALA A 112 -13.49 -3.81 9.87
N ALA A 113 -13.15 -2.53 9.68
CA ALA A 113 -14.15 -1.47 9.53
C ALA A 113 -14.93 -1.61 8.22
N TYR A 114 -14.29 -2.03 7.12
CA TYR A 114 -15.00 -2.34 5.87
C TYR A 114 -15.96 -3.52 6.01
N ASP A 115 -15.57 -4.57 6.74
CA ASP A 115 -16.46 -5.71 7.02
C ASP A 115 -17.70 -5.26 7.82
N LYS A 116 -17.49 -4.45 8.85
CA LYS A 116 -18.60 -3.91 9.66
C LYS A 116 -19.54 -3.04 8.84
N LEU A 117 -18.99 -2.21 7.94
CA LEU A 117 -19.78 -1.40 7.02
C LEU A 117 -20.64 -2.27 6.09
N ALA A 118 -20.05 -3.32 5.50
CA ALA A 118 -20.77 -4.25 4.64
C ALA A 118 -21.89 -4.98 5.40
N MET A 119 -21.64 -5.41 6.63
CA MET A 119 -22.65 -6.07 7.49
C MET A 119 -23.80 -5.10 7.84
N ALA A 120 -23.48 -3.87 8.25
CA ALA A 120 -24.48 -2.86 8.57
C ALA A 120 -25.36 -2.53 7.34
N ALA A 121 -24.77 -2.35 6.17
CA ALA A 121 -25.50 -2.13 4.92
C ALA A 121 -26.38 -3.33 4.57
N GLY A 122 -25.88 -4.54 4.77
CA GLY A 122 -26.63 -5.79 4.53
C GLY A 122 -27.83 -5.97 5.45
N SER A 123 -27.82 -5.35 6.66
CA SER A 123 -28.99 -5.38 7.58
C SER A 123 -30.13 -4.45 7.16
N GLY A 124 -29.89 -3.53 6.22
CA GLY A 124 -30.87 -2.52 5.83
C GLY A 124 -31.03 -1.34 6.80
N ASP A 125 -30.21 -1.25 7.86
CA ASP A 125 -30.24 -0.17 8.83
C ASP A 125 -29.37 1.01 8.35
N MET A 126 -30.01 2.08 7.91
CA MET A 126 -29.36 3.29 7.41
C MET A 126 -28.52 3.98 8.52
N ALA A 127 -29.04 4.02 9.75
CA ALA A 127 -28.33 4.69 10.84
C ALA A 127 -27.06 3.92 11.24
N ALA A 128 -27.16 2.59 11.36
CA ALA A 128 -26.01 1.72 11.60
C ALA A 128 -24.98 1.79 10.46
N THR A 129 -25.45 1.86 9.21
CA THR A 129 -24.58 1.98 8.03
C THR A 129 -23.82 3.30 8.03
N ALA A 130 -24.50 4.42 8.31
CA ALA A 130 -23.86 5.72 8.40
C ALA A 130 -22.83 5.78 9.54
N ALA A 131 -23.14 5.20 10.70
CA ALA A 131 -22.20 5.08 11.82
C ALA A 131 -20.97 4.24 11.45
N ALA A 132 -21.15 3.08 10.81
CA ALA A 132 -20.07 2.22 10.37
C ALA A 132 -19.18 2.91 9.30
N PHE A 133 -19.77 3.70 8.40
CA PHE A 133 -19.00 4.51 7.45
C PHE A 133 -18.14 5.57 8.17
N GLY A 134 -18.68 6.20 9.23
CA GLY A 134 -17.91 7.09 10.11
C GLY A 134 -16.71 6.39 10.76
N ASP A 135 -16.88 5.14 11.19
CA ASP A 135 -15.80 4.34 11.78
C ASP A 135 -14.72 3.95 10.76
N VAL A 136 -15.07 3.72 9.49
CA VAL A 136 -14.10 3.61 8.39
C VAL A 136 -13.25 4.88 8.33
N GLY A 137 -13.85 6.06 8.37
CA GLY A 137 -13.13 7.34 8.37
C GLY A 137 -12.16 7.47 9.54
N LYS A 138 -12.55 7.04 10.76
CA LYS A 138 -11.68 7.03 11.93
C LYS A 138 -10.50 6.08 11.78
N ALA A 139 -10.71 4.87 11.25
CA ALA A 139 -9.64 3.90 11.02
C ALA A 139 -8.63 4.42 10.01
N CYS A 140 -9.09 5.01 8.90
CA CYS A 140 -8.22 5.68 7.91
C CYS A 140 -7.42 6.82 8.54
N GLY A 141 -8.06 7.69 9.33
CA GLY A 141 -7.43 8.81 10.02
C GLY A 141 -6.34 8.38 10.99
N ALA A 142 -6.58 7.35 11.79
CA ALA A 142 -5.62 6.80 12.74
C ALA A 142 -4.33 6.30 12.04
N CYS A 143 -4.49 5.55 10.95
CA CYS A 143 -3.35 5.10 10.14
C CYS A 143 -2.59 6.28 9.53
N HIS A 144 -3.31 7.25 8.94
CA HIS A 144 -2.71 8.42 8.30
C HIS A 144 -1.91 9.30 9.28
N THR A 145 -2.36 9.41 10.52
CA THR A 145 -1.67 10.23 11.54
C THR A 145 -0.28 9.68 11.86
N THR A 146 -0.12 8.37 11.87
CA THR A 146 1.12 7.70 12.31
C THR A 146 2.05 7.34 11.16
N TYR A 147 1.49 6.96 9.99
CA TYR A 147 2.24 6.32 8.91
C TYR A 147 2.28 7.12 7.61
N ARG A 148 1.59 8.26 7.54
CA ARG A 148 1.52 9.09 6.33
C ARG A 148 1.88 10.54 6.61
N ALA A 149 2.73 11.13 5.77
CA ALA A 149 3.01 12.57 5.80
C ALA A 149 1.74 13.38 5.48
N LYS A 150 1.56 14.50 6.18
CA LYS A 150 0.46 15.44 5.89
C LYS A 150 0.54 15.90 4.43
N ALA A 151 -0.62 16.13 3.83
CA ALA A 151 -0.67 16.86 2.57
C ALA A 151 -0.33 18.34 2.87
N ASN A 152 0.64 18.88 2.13
CA ASN A 152 0.90 20.31 2.13
C ASN A 152 -0.22 20.99 1.36
#